data_91702f558246e3ef5bcabd7d04fe739b
#
_entry.id   91702f558246e3ef5bcabd7d04fe739b
#
_cell.length_a   1.000
_cell.length_b   1.000
_cell.length_c   1.000
_cell.angle_alpha   90.00
_cell.angle_beta   90.00
_cell.angle_gamma   90.00
#
_symmetry.space_group_name_H-M   'P 1'
#
loop_
_entity.id
_entity.type
_entity.pdbx_description
1 polymer ?
#
loop_
_entity_poly.entity_id
_entity_poly.type
_entity_poly.pdbx_seq_one_letter_code
_entity_poly.pdbx_strand_id
1 'polypeptide(L)'
;MIQLKLKNRKGQFNVNSKEVKDILEIRQDIDFVQDISNTINQEDIMVFDCKLSESIFSKEIAKQIIEESAGELDESFFDLFFEDVKAFLKDTTDEIEAELQEIYLVDNIRCCFDIY
;
A
#
# COMPACT_ATOMS: atom_id res chain seq x y z
N MET A 1 -4.58 15.54 -8.66
CA MET A 1 -5.80 14.96 -8.03
C MET A 1 -6.77 14.52 -9.11
N ILE A 2 -7.28 13.33 -9.02
CA ILE A 2 -8.30 12.79 -9.94
C ILE A 2 -9.54 12.35 -9.16
N GLN A 3 -10.63 12.14 -9.86
CA GLN A 3 -11.86 11.63 -9.28
C GLN A 3 -12.30 10.37 -10.01
N LEU A 4 -12.77 9.39 -9.24
CA LEU A 4 -13.37 8.17 -9.77
C LEU A 4 -14.84 8.12 -9.41
N LYS A 5 -15.66 7.62 -10.32
CA LYS A 5 -17.08 7.38 -10.07
C LYS A 5 -17.26 5.95 -9.59
N LEU A 6 -17.82 5.78 -8.42
CA LEU A 6 -18.13 4.48 -7.84
C LEU A 6 -19.62 4.35 -7.62
N LYS A 7 -20.08 3.10 -7.56
CA LYS A 7 -21.49 2.79 -7.28
C LYS A 7 -21.55 1.71 -6.22
N ASN A 8 -22.39 1.95 -5.22
CA ASN A 8 -22.71 0.96 -4.20
C ASN A 8 -24.21 0.88 -4.01
N ARG A 9 -24.65 0.17 -2.98
CA ARG A 9 -26.10 -0.01 -2.69
C ARG A 9 -26.83 1.30 -2.41
N LYS A 10 -26.11 2.35 -1.99
CA LYS A 10 -26.66 3.67 -1.68
C LYS A 10 -26.74 4.57 -2.91
N GLY A 11 -26.16 4.17 -4.04
CA GLY A 11 -26.16 4.92 -5.28
C GLY A 11 -24.77 5.23 -5.82
N GLN A 12 -24.70 6.18 -6.73
CA GLN A 12 -23.44 6.62 -7.33
C GLN A 12 -22.80 7.74 -6.51
N PHE A 13 -21.48 7.74 -6.44
CA PHE A 13 -20.74 8.79 -5.75
C PHE A 13 -19.37 8.95 -6.39
N ASN A 14 -18.72 10.08 -6.12
CA ASN A 14 -17.39 10.37 -6.59
C ASN A 14 -16.39 10.25 -5.43
N VAL A 15 -15.26 9.61 -5.68
CA VAL A 15 -14.14 9.57 -4.75
C VAL A 15 -12.97 10.27 -5.42
N ASN A 16 -12.40 11.29 -4.76
CA ASN A 16 -11.21 11.95 -5.27
C ASN A 16 -9.95 11.35 -4.63
N SER A 17 -8.84 11.46 -5.33
CA SER A 17 -7.57 10.89 -4.87
C SER A 17 -7.04 11.57 -3.62
N LYS A 18 -7.44 12.81 -3.34
CA LYS A 18 -7.08 13.49 -2.09
C LYS A 18 -7.70 12.81 -0.88
N GLU A 19 -8.94 12.35 -0.98
CA GLU A 19 -9.60 11.60 0.10
C GLU A 19 -8.83 10.30 0.43
N VAL A 20 -8.43 9.58 -0.60
CA VAL A 20 -7.66 8.35 -0.43
C VAL A 20 -6.28 8.65 0.14
N LYS A 21 -5.63 9.72 -0.33
CA LYS A 21 -4.37 10.19 0.23
C LYS A 21 -4.48 10.45 1.74
N ASP A 22 -5.54 11.15 2.16
CA ASP A 22 -5.77 11.46 3.57
C ASP A 22 -5.97 10.18 4.40
N ILE A 23 -6.67 9.19 3.85
CA ILE A 23 -6.83 7.88 4.50
C ILE A 23 -5.48 7.18 4.67
N LEU A 24 -4.64 7.20 3.65
CA LEU A 24 -3.31 6.59 3.70
C LEU A 24 -2.38 7.30 4.69
N GLU A 25 -2.47 8.63 4.80
CA GLU A 25 -1.64 9.41 5.71
C GLU A 25 -1.91 9.12 7.20
N ILE A 26 -3.09 8.64 7.52
CA ILE A 26 -3.47 8.29 8.89
C ILE A 26 -2.78 7.00 9.35
N ARG A 27 -2.35 6.14 8.43
CA ARG A 27 -1.72 4.87 8.77
C ARG A 27 -0.35 5.10 9.42
N GLN A 28 -0.07 4.33 10.47
CA GLN A 28 1.20 4.42 11.21
C GLN A 28 2.37 3.81 10.44
N ASP A 29 2.10 2.92 9.51
CA ASP A 29 3.12 2.23 8.70
C ASP A 29 3.56 3.02 7.46
N ILE A 30 2.96 4.18 7.22
CA ILE A 30 3.30 5.05 6.09
C ILE A 30 3.70 6.43 6.61
N ASP A 31 4.93 6.87 6.30
CA ASP A 31 5.46 8.17 6.71
C ASP A 31 5.16 9.29 5.72
N PHE A 32 5.00 8.95 4.45
CA PHE A 32 4.84 9.94 3.39
C PHE A 32 3.94 9.38 2.30
N VAL A 33 3.03 10.21 1.82
CA VAL A 33 2.15 9.87 0.68
C VAL A 33 2.11 11.07 -0.27
N GLN A 34 2.36 10.81 -1.54
CA GLN A 34 2.19 11.78 -2.60
C GLN A 34 1.25 11.23 -3.66
N ASP A 35 0.22 12.00 -3.99
CA ASP A 35 -0.72 11.65 -5.06
C ASP A 35 -0.07 11.96 -6.41
N ILE A 36 0.26 10.91 -7.16
CA ILE A 36 0.83 11.00 -8.50
C ILE A 36 -0.13 10.50 -9.57
N SER A 37 -1.41 10.41 -9.24
CA SER A 37 -2.43 9.90 -10.16
C SER A 37 -2.50 10.67 -11.47
N ASN A 38 -2.20 11.97 -11.45
CA ASN A 38 -2.20 12.82 -12.65
C ASN A 38 -1.10 12.46 -13.66
N THR A 39 -0.07 11.72 -13.24
CA THR A 39 1.01 11.30 -14.13
C THR A 39 0.66 10.06 -14.95
N ILE A 40 -0.43 9.39 -14.58
CA ILE A 40 -0.90 8.17 -15.23
C ILE A 40 -2.09 8.56 -16.13
N ASN A 41 -1.98 8.23 -17.40
CA ASN A 41 -3.03 8.54 -18.37
C ASN A 41 -4.01 7.36 -18.52
N GLN A 42 -4.52 6.89 -17.39
CA GLN A 42 -5.51 5.82 -17.32
C GLN A 42 -6.67 6.23 -16.44
N GLU A 43 -7.88 6.00 -16.92
CA GLU A 43 -9.08 6.16 -16.14
C GLU A 43 -9.19 5.02 -15.11
N ASP A 44 -9.88 5.24 -14.02
CA ASP A 44 -10.16 4.25 -12.98
C ASP A 44 -8.95 3.81 -12.14
N ILE A 45 -7.81 4.49 -12.26
CA ILE A 45 -6.61 4.17 -11.49
C ILE A 45 -6.13 5.40 -10.74
N MET A 46 -5.93 5.23 -9.44
CA MET A 46 -5.24 6.19 -8.57
C MET A 46 -3.86 5.64 -8.23
N VAL A 47 -2.85 6.50 -8.28
CA VAL A 47 -1.47 6.10 -7.98
C VAL A 47 -0.90 7.01 -6.92
N PHE A 48 -0.26 6.41 -5.92
CA PHE A 48 0.34 7.12 -4.80
C PHE A 48 1.79 6.67 -4.63
N ASP A 49 2.68 7.64 -4.48
CA ASP A 49 4.05 7.40 -4.09
C ASP A 49 4.10 7.42 -2.56
N CYS A 50 4.48 6.31 -1.96
CA CYS A 50 4.44 6.13 -0.53
C CYS A 50 5.82 5.78 0.01
N LYS A 51 6.15 6.34 1.17
CA LYS A 51 7.31 5.94 1.93
C LYS A 51 6.86 5.25 3.20
N LEU A 52 7.31 4.02 3.40
CA LEU A 52 6.99 3.24 4.58
C LEU A 52 7.74 3.76 5.81
N SER A 53 7.14 3.58 6.98
CA SER A 53 7.78 3.93 8.23
C SER A 53 9.01 3.04 8.46
N GLU A 54 10.19 3.64 8.51
CA GLU A 54 11.44 2.92 8.72
C GLU A 54 11.46 2.16 10.04
N SER A 55 10.90 2.75 11.10
CA SER A 55 10.89 2.13 12.41
C SER A 55 10.07 0.85 12.47
N ILE A 56 8.91 0.82 11.82
CA ILE A 56 8.03 -0.36 11.81
C ILE A 56 8.52 -1.37 10.77
N PHE A 57 8.81 -0.90 9.56
CA PHE A 57 9.23 -1.72 8.45
C PHE A 57 10.55 -2.46 8.73
N SER A 58 11.58 -1.72 9.15
CA SER A 58 12.90 -2.31 9.42
C SER A 58 12.88 -3.28 10.60
N LYS A 59 12.11 -2.97 11.64
CA LYS A 59 12.00 -3.81 12.81
C LYS A 59 11.34 -5.16 12.51
N GLU A 60 10.24 -5.14 11.78
CA GLU A 60 9.51 -6.36 11.41
C GLU A 60 10.31 -7.24 10.46
N ILE A 61 10.89 -6.66 9.44
CA ILE A 61 11.67 -7.38 8.43
C ILE A 61 12.98 -7.91 9.02
N ALA A 62 13.69 -7.10 9.81
CA ALA A 62 14.92 -7.54 10.45
C ALA A 62 14.67 -8.73 11.39
N LYS A 63 13.58 -8.71 12.12
CA LYS A 63 13.19 -9.81 12.99
C LYS A 63 12.97 -11.11 12.21
N GLN A 64 12.21 -11.04 11.13
CA GLN A 64 11.96 -12.21 10.27
C GLN A 64 13.24 -12.77 9.67
N ILE A 65 14.11 -11.91 9.16
CA ILE A 65 15.36 -12.33 8.54
C ILE A 65 16.28 -13.01 9.54
N ILE A 66 16.39 -12.48 10.76
CA ILE A 66 17.19 -13.10 11.83
C ILE A 66 16.65 -14.48 12.18
N GLU A 67 15.33 -14.64 12.28
CA GLU A 67 14.71 -15.91 12.58
C GLU A 67 14.92 -16.94 11.45
N GLU A 68 14.81 -16.53 10.18
CA GLU A 68 14.93 -17.41 9.02
C GLU A 68 16.37 -17.78 8.70
N SER A 69 17.32 -16.84 8.84
CA SER A 69 18.71 -17.03 8.43
C SER A 69 19.60 -17.60 9.52
N ALA A 70 19.08 -17.77 10.75
CA ALA A 70 19.87 -18.19 11.92
C ALA A 70 21.08 -17.29 12.18
N GLY A 71 21.01 -16.02 11.78
CA GLY A 71 22.05 -15.02 12.00
C GLY A 71 23.15 -15.00 10.96
N GLU A 72 23.07 -15.79 9.91
CA GLU A 72 24.04 -15.75 8.82
C GLU A 72 23.71 -14.69 7.79
N LEU A 73 24.67 -13.81 7.48
CA LEU A 73 24.56 -12.77 6.46
C LEU A 73 25.41 -13.18 5.25
N ASP A 74 24.79 -13.73 4.22
CA ASP A 74 25.44 -14.10 2.98
C ASP A 74 24.70 -13.51 1.76
N GLU A 75 25.03 -13.96 0.55
CA GLU A 75 24.39 -13.47 -0.68
C GLU A 75 22.88 -13.73 -0.69
N SER A 76 22.41 -14.77 -0.03
CA SER A 76 20.98 -15.08 0.07
C SER A 76 20.23 -14.10 0.98
N PHE A 77 20.93 -13.33 1.81
CA PHE A 77 20.31 -12.32 2.68
C PHE A 77 19.50 -11.30 1.89
N PHE A 78 20.04 -10.78 0.79
CA PHE A 78 19.34 -9.79 -0.03
C PHE A 78 18.12 -10.39 -0.73
N ASP A 79 18.21 -11.62 -1.18
CA ASP A 79 17.08 -12.31 -1.79
C ASP A 79 15.96 -12.54 -0.78
N LEU A 80 16.28 -13.00 0.42
CA LEU A 80 15.33 -13.15 1.52
C LEU A 80 14.73 -11.81 1.94
N PHE A 81 15.55 -10.76 1.99
CA PHE A 81 15.09 -9.41 2.31
C PHE A 81 14.03 -8.94 1.30
N PHE A 82 14.28 -9.09 -0.01
CA PHE A 82 13.29 -8.73 -1.02
C PHE A 82 12.02 -9.55 -0.95
N GLU A 83 12.12 -10.84 -0.67
CA GLU A 83 10.94 -11.69 -0.48
C GLU A 83 10.09 -11.23 0.70
N ASP A 84 10.72 -10.92 1.83
CA ASP A 84 10.03 -10.45 3.02
C ASP A 84 9.42 -9.06 2.82
N VAL A 85 10.11 -8.16 2.10
CA VAL A 85 9.58 -6.85 1.74
C VAL A 85 8.32 -7.00 0.88
N LYS A 86 8.33 -7.86 -0.11
CA LYS A 86 7.17 -8.11 -0.96
C LYS A 86 6.00 -8.69 -0.16
N ALA A 87 6.26 -9.63 0.76
CA ALA A 87 5.23 -10.20 1.62
C ALA A 87 4.62 -9.12 2.53
N PHE A 88 5.44 -8.28 3.12
CA PHE A 88 4.99 -7.17 3.95
C PHE A 88 4.13 -6.18 3.16
N LEU A 89 4.55 -5.80 1.96
CA LEU A 89 3.81 -4.89 1.10
C LEU A 89 2.49 -5.50 0.63
N LYS A 90 2.48 -6.79 0.34
CA LYS A 90 1.24 -7.48 -0.01
C LYS A 90 0.23 -7.44 1.13
N ASP A 91 0.66 -7.75 2.35
CA ASP A 91 -0.20 -7.68 3.52
C ASP A 91 -0.72 -6.26 3.75
N THR A 92 0.14 -5.27 3.59
CA THR A 92 -0.23 -3.86 3.73
C THR A 92 -1.25 -3.43 2.68
N THR A 93 -1.05 -3.79 1.41
CA THR A 93 -2.00 -3.45 0.36
C THR A 93 -3.32 -4.21 0.50
N ASP A 94 -3.30 -5.45 0.96
CA ASP A 94 -4.52 -6.21 1.25
C ASP A 94 -5.33 -5.55 2.37
N GLU A 95 -4.67 -5.04 3.42
CA GLU A 95 -5.32 -4.29 4.49
C GLU A 95 -5.93 -2.99 3.98
N ILE A 96 -5.20 -2.23 3.15
CA ILE A 96 -5.69 -0.99 2.55
C ILE A 96 -6.89 -1.26 1.66
N GLU A 97 -6.83 -2.29 0.84
CA GLU A 97 -7.93 -2.69 -0.04
C GLU A 97 -9.20 -2.99 0.78
N ALA A 98 -9.08 -3.80 1.82
CA ALA A 98 -10.19 -4.15 2.69
C ALA A 98 -10.77 -2.90 3.39
N GLU A 99 -9.91 -2.01 3.85
CA GLU A 99 -10.30 -0.78 4.53
C GLU A 99 -11.07 0.15 3.58
N LEU A 100 -10.59 0.33 2.35
CA LEU A 100 -11.28 1.16 1.35
C LEU A 100 -12.60 0.54 0.91
N GLN A 101 -12.65 -0.76 0.74
CA GLN A 101 -13.90 -1.46 0.43
C GLN A 101 -14.95 -1.26 1.52
N GLU A 102 -14.54 -1.28 2.77
CA GLU A 102 -15.42 -1.06 3.90
C GLU A 102 -15.89 0.40 3.99
N ILE A 103 -14.98 1.36 3.83
CA ILE A 103 -15.27 2.79 3.90
C ILE A 103 -16.29 3.19 2.82
N TYR A 104 -16.09 2.74 1.59
CA TYR A 104 -16.90 3.14 0.45
C TYR A 104 -18.03 2.14 0.12
N LEU A 105 -18.07 0.99 0.79
CA LEU A 105 -19.05 -0.07 0.56
C LEU A 105 -19.04 -0.56 -0.90
N VAL A 106 -17.86 -0.74 -1.45
CA VAL A 106 -17.63 -1.15 -2.85
C VAL A 106 -16.71 -2.36 -2.87
N ASP A 107 -17.12 -3.44 -3.55
CA ASP A 107 -16.41 -4.71 -3.57
C ASP A 107 -15.31 -4.77 -4.65
N ASN A 108 -15.34 -3.88 -5.62
CA ASN A 108 -14.45 -3.92 -6.78
C ASN A 108 -13.20 -3.03 -6.66
N ILE A 109 -12.92 -2.52 -5.48
CA ILE A 109 -11.67 -1.80 -5.23
C ILE A 109 -10.54 -2.82 -5.11
N ARG A 110 -9.44 -2.58 -5.82
CA ARG A 110 -8.24 -3.40 -5.78
C ARG A 110 -7.02 -2.54 -5.53
N CYS A 111 -6.15 -3.01 -4.67
CA CYS A 111 -4.87 -2.37 -4.38
C CYS A 111 -3.73 -3.28 -4.78
N CYS A 112 -2.72 -2.70 -5.38
CA CYS A 112 -1.47 -3.40 -5.67
C CYS A 112 -0.30 -2.44 -5.42
N PHE A 113 0.90 -2.98 -5.42
CA PHE A 113 2.10 -2.19 -5.18
C PHE A 113 3.15 -2.49 -6.24
N ASP A 114 4.07 -1.54 -6.40
CA ASP A 114 5.29 -1.70 -7.16
C ASP A 114 6.43 -1.07 -6.36
N ILE A 115 7.61 -1.66 -6.45
CA ILE A 115 8.81 -1.19 -5.76
C ILE A 115 9.76 -0.58 -6.78
N TYR A 116 10.26 0.60 -6.46
CA TYR A 116 11.21 1.26 -7.35
C TYR A 116 12.38 1.88 -6.57
#